data_40fc06f56a4315eecc1c1c299551e433
#
_entry.id   40fc06f56a4315eecc1c1c299551e433
#
_cell.length_a   1.000
_cell.length_b   1.000
_cell.length_c   1.000
_cell.angle_alpha   90.00
_cell.angle_beta   90.00
_cell.angle_gamma   90.00
#
_symmetry.space_group_name_H-M   'P 1'
#
loop_
_entity.id
_entity.type
_entity.pdbx_description
1 polymer ?
#
loop_
_entity_poly.entity_id
_entity_poly.type
_entity_poly.pdbx_seq_one_letter_code
_entity_poly.pdbx_strand_id
1 'polypeptide(L)'
;MFRKIAAIALVFLLSATVVQAKDHQGKAQILTEGYQGPRTCEACHPGVAREFLGTVHWKHVSKVDHVDNLNPTEEYGMKNRIYTMCNGNDIVNNLKEVPPNALGKTKFAGCNTCHPGDHSNDVGSTGPEAEQSIDCLICHSSKYDFSKRKPIKNSNGNVVMTQDRSTEAAANIGRPTIKNCMVCHEGAGGGAMVKRGFSMTKEAEVHVSKGIICVDCHQVKNHRFPTGRDPNNWAHDGIYMTCVGECHSAKPHNDADYNRHTDKIACQTCHIPRTGGAFSKDFTKWEKQANGFYEPSTLKREVNETAPVYAWYNLTVSNTPAFIGPKGSRTDGKSKIYPFKIFQGKAYFNKKDGQLMSMDFAPPIANGNALAGVASAAKILGIKDYEPVPGWQTIYFGSNHQVVPKNKALICANCHALNGVLNFKELGYSAREAEKLTTPELYFEKLLKLQQENE
;
A
#
# COMPACT_ATOMS: atom_id res chain seq x y z
N MET A 1 9.91 -23.49 65.85
CA MET A 1 11.07 -23.13 65.00
C MET A 1 10.54 -22.84 63.58
N PHE A 2 10.09 -21.59 63.34
CA PHE A 2 9.45 -21.19 62.06
C PHE A 2 10.50 -20.35 61.27
N ARG A 3 10.95 -20.84 60.12
CA ARG A 3 11.71 -20.09 59.17
C ARG A 3 10.78 -19.32 58.23
N LYS A 4 10.76 -18.01 58.31
CA LYS A 4 10.15 -17.12 57.35
C LYS A 4 11.02 -17.02 56.09
N ILE A 5 10.47 -17.47 54.97
CA ILE A 5 11.08 -17.23 53.63
C ILE A 5 10.50 -15.91 53.14
N ALA A 6 11.35 -14.90 53.05
CA ALA A 6 10.98 -13.63 52.42
C ALA A 6 11.17 -13.78 50.87
N ALA A 7 10.07 -13.69 50.12
CA ALA A 7 10.07 -13.60 48.69
C ALA A 7 10.41 -12.16 48.28
N ILE A 8 11.57 -11.95 47.68
CA ILE A 8 11.97 -10.68 47.08
C ILE A 8 11.34 -10.62 45.69
N ALA A 9 10.29 -9.83 45.54
CA ALA A 9 9.74 -9.49 44.24
C ALA A 9 10.67 -8.49 43.53
N LEU A 10 11.38 -8.95 42.53
CA LEU A 10 12.20 -8.12 41.67
C LEU A 10 11.30 -7.40 40.64
N VAL A 11 10.94 -6.17 40.92
CA VAL A 11 10.21 -5.31 39.98
C VAL A 11 11.21 -4.82 38.95
N PHE A 12 11.19 -5.40 37.76
CA PHE A 12 11.87 -4.85 36.59
C PHE A 12 11.13 -3.58 36.15
N LEU A 13 11.59 -2.44 36.59
CA LEU A 13 11.30 -1.14 35.99
C LEU A 13 12.01 -1.09 34.63
N LEU A 14 11.29 -1.43 33.57
CA LEU A 14 11.67 -1.07 32.21
C LEU A 14 11.58 0.46 32.09
N SER A 15 12.69 1.13 32.42
CA SER A 15 12.89 2.52 32.02
C SER A 15 12.93 2.56 30.49
N ALA A 16 11.86 3.01 29.86
CA ALA A 16 11.87 3.42 28.48
C ALA A 16 12.84 4.61 28.36
N THR A 17 14.09 4.31 28.07
CA THR A 17 15.04 5.34 27.64
C THR A 17 14.51 5.90 26.34
N VAL A 18 13.97 7.11 26.40
CA VAL A 18 13.77 7.94 25.21
C VAL A 18 15.14 8.12 24.61
N VAL A 19 15.44 7.32 23.59
CA VAL A 19 16.65 7.50 22.78
C VAL A 19 16.45 8.82 22.05
N GLN A 20 16.94 9.91 22.63
CA GLN A 20 17.10 11.16 21.91
C GLN A 20 17.90 10.84 20.65
N ALA A 21 17.32 11.10 19.49
CA ALA A 21 18.01 10.92 18.22
C ALA A 21 19.31 11.74 18.28
N LYS A 22 20.45 11.05 18.38
CA LYS A 22 21.75 11.72 18.28
C LYS A 22 21.77 12.45 16.95
N ASP A 23 22.22 13.71 16.95
CA ASP A 23 22.43 14.46 15.72
C ASP A 23 23.30 13.63 14.77
N HIS A 24 22.91 13.59 13.50
CA HIS A 24 23.66 12.84 12.48
C HIS A 24 25.09 13.42 12.37
N GLN A 25 26.10 12.56 12.50
CA GLN A 25 27.51 12.97 12.57
C GLN A 25 27.96 13.78 11.34
N GLY A 26 27.40 13.52 10.15
CA GLY A 26 27.69 14.25 8.91
C GLY A 26 27.03 15.65 8.80
N LYS A 27 26.23 16.07 9.77
CA LYS A 27 25.52 17.34 9.73
C LYS A 27 26.45 18.55 9.58
N ALA A 28 27.54 18.57 10.31
CA ALA A 28 28.51 19.65 10.26
C ALA A 28 29.17 19.76 8.87
N GLN A 29 29.53 18.64 8.25
CA GLN A 29 30.10 18.60 6.91
C GLN A 29 29.09 19.09 5.86
N ILE A 30 27.85 18.65 5.92
CA ILE A 30 26.77 19.10 5.03
C ILE A 30 26.57 20.63 5.12
N LEU A 31 26.61 21.18 6.33
CA LEU A 31 26.47 22.63 6.54
C LEU A 31 27.64 23.43 5.95
N THR A 32 28.83 22.84 5.90
CA THR A 32 30.07 23.50 5.42
C THR A 32 30.24 23.33 3.91
N GLU A 33 30.03 22.12 3.38
CA GLU A 33 30.35 21.76 1.99
C GLU A 33 29.10 21.80 1.08
N GLY A 34 27.90 21.88 1.65
CA GLY A 34 26.63 21.79 0.94
C GLY A 34 26.27 20.34 0.56
N TYR A 35 25.04 20.15 0.11
CA TYR A 35 24.51 18.86 -0.33
C TYR A 35 24.66 18.68 -1.85
N GLN A 36 25.48 17.71 -2.25
CA GLN A 36 25.79 17.39 -3.65
C GLN A 36 25.04 16.14 -4.17
N GLY A 37 23.90 15.80 -3.55
CA GLY A 37 23.13 14.59 -3.87
C GLY A 37 23.73 13.34 -3.18
N PRO A 38 23.45 12.13 -3.71
CA PRO A 38 23.90 10.86 -3.10
C PRO A 38 25.38 10.78 -2.78
N ARG A 39 26.25 11.44 -3.55
CA ARG A 39 27.71 11.51 -3.28
C ARG A 39 28.03 12.00 -1.88
N THR A 40 27.26 12.97 -1.36
CA THR A 40 27.43 13.45 0.01
C THR A 40 27.21 12.33 1.04
N CYS A 41 26.22 11.46 0.79
CA CYS A 41 25.93 10.33 1.66
C CYS A 41 26.98 9.23 1.52
N GLU A 42 27.41 8.91 0.32
CA GLU A 42 28.37 7.83 0.03
C GLU A 42 29.77 8.10 0.58
N ALA A 43 30.12 9.35 0.85
CA ALA A 43 31.37 9.68 1.52
C ALA A 43 31.50 9.02 2.91
N CYS A 44 30.40 8.80 3.61
CA CYS A 44 30.35 8.13 4.92
C CYS A 44 29.62 6.77 4.87
N HIS A 45 28.78 6.54 3.88
CA HIS A 45 28.00 5.33 3.68
C HIS A 45 28.32 4.70 2.30
N PRO A 46 29.54 4.17 2.09
CA PRO A 46 29.99 3.71 0.79
C PRO A 46 29.12 2.55 0.27
N GLY A 47 28.67 2.66 -0.98
CA GLY A 47 27.84 1.65 -1.66
C GLY A 47 26.36 1.68 -1.33
N VAL A 48 25.89 2.60 -0.48
CA VAL A 48 24.48 2.68 -0.07
C VAL A 48 23.55 2.99 -1.24
N ALA A 49 23.98 3.82 -2.20
CA ALA A 49 23.20 4.11 -3.39
C ALA A 49 23.01 2.85 -4.25
N ARG A 50 24.09 2.09 -4.49
CA ARG A 50 24.02 0.81 -5.23
C ARG A 50 23.13 -0.22 -4.54
N GLU A 51 23.18 -0.32 -3.23
CA GLU A 51 22.31 -1.18 -2.43
C GLU A 51 20.84 -0.81 -2.67
N PHE A 52 20.51 0.48 -2.61
CA PHE A 52 19.14 0.97 -2.81
C PHE A 52 18.60 0.66 -4.22
N LEU A 53 19.43 0.71 -5.27
CA LEU A 53 19.03 0.33 -6.62
C LEU A 53 18.52 -1.11 -6.73
N GLY A 54 18.89 -1.99 -5.79
CA GLY A 54 18.42 -3.38 -5.74
C GLY A 54 17.05 -3.59 -5.11
N THR A 55 16.43 -2.56 -4.56
CA THR A 55 15.18 -2.64 -3.80
C THR A 55 13.93 -2.47 -4.66
N VAL A 56 12.78 -2.90 -4.13
CA VAL A 56 11.47 -2.69 -4.78
C VAL A 56 11.12 -1.20 -4.86
N HIS A 57 11.53 -0.39 -3.91
CA HIS A 57 11.29 1.07 -3.98
C HIS A 57 11.96 1.72 -5.18
N TRP A 58 13.07 1.16 -5.66
CA TRP A 58 13.73 1.63 -6.88
C TRP A 58 13.23 0.92 -8.13
N LYS A 59 13.17 -0.42 -8.10
CA LYS A 59 12.86 -1.25 -9.27
C LYS A 59 11.39 -1.27 -9.64
N HIS A 60 10.50 -1.14 -8.67
CA HIS A 60 9.05 -1.32 -8.76
C HIS A 60 8.62 -2.71 -9.29
N VAL A 61 9.53 -3.67 -9.32
CA VAL A 61 9.30 -5.07 -9.68
C VAL A 61 10.14 -6.00 -8.81
N SER A 62 9.70 -7.25 -8.68
CA SER A 62 10.45 -8.37 -8.10
C SER A 62 9.99 -9.70 -8.66
N LYS A 63 10.70 -10.78 -8.31
CA LYS A 63 10.16 -12.14 -8.44
C LYS A 63 8.91 -12.25 -7.55
N VAL A 64 7.86 -12.88 -8.07
CA VAL A 64 6.57 -13.02 -7.39
C VAL A 64 6.16 -14.50 -7.40
N ASP A 65 5.93 -15.06 -6.21
CA ASP A 65 5.67 -16.50 -5.99
C ASP A 65 4.24 -16.82 -5.52
N HIS A 66 3.42 -15.79 -5.33
CA HIS A 66 2.11 -15.91 -4.68
C HIS A 66 0.92 -15.47 -5.54
N VAL A 67 1.14 -15.25 -6.84
CA VAL A 67 0.12 -14.78 -7.78
C VAL A 67 -0.03 -15.76 -8.93
N ASP A 68 -1.26 -16.16 -9.21
CA ASP A 68 -1.57 -17.09 -10.31
C ASP A 68 -1.28 -16.45 -11.68
N ASN A 69 -1.03 -17.31 -12.67
CA ASN A 69 -0.89 -16.93 -14.08
C ASN A 69 0.27 -15.98 -14.40
N LEU A 70 1.32 -15.99 -13.57
CA LEU A 70 2.57 -15.28 -13.85
C LEU A 70 3.65 -16.26 -14.34
N ASN A 71 4.54 -15.74 -15.19
CA ASN A 71 5.74 -16.47 -15.57
C ASN A 71 6.76 -16.43 -14.40
N PRO A 72 7.14 -17.56 -13.80
CA PRO A 72 8.01 -17.58 -12.63
C PRO A 72 9.45 -17.10 -12.93
N THR A 73 9.84 -16.98 -14.20
CA THR A 73 11.17 -16.48 -14.60
C THR A 73 11.23 -14.96 -14.68
N GLU A 74 10.10 -14.28 -14.71
CA GLU A 74 10.01 -12.82 -14.85
C GLU A 74 9.83 -12.11 -13.50
N GLU A 75 10.08 -10.81 -13.49
CA GLU A 75 9.78 -9.93 -12.37
C GLU A 75 8.48 -9.17 -12.64
N TYR A 76 7.65 -9.00 -11.61
CA TYR A 76 6.36 -8.32 -11.71
C TYR A 76 6.19 -7.27 -10.62
N GLY A 77 5.48 -6.19 -10.95
CA GLY A 77 5.15 -5.13 -10.03
C GLY A 77 4.52 -3.93 -10.73
N MET A 78 4.58 -2.77 -10.10
CA MET A 78 3.97 -1.56 -10.66
C MET A 78 4.60 -1.13 -11.99
N LYS A 79 5.83 -1.50 -12.26
CA LYS A 79 6.53 -1.20 -13.50
C LYS A 79 5.88 -1.83 -14.73
N ASN A 80 5.44 -3.08 -14.65
CA ASN A 80 5.03 -3.87 -15.82
C ASN A 80 3.67 -4.57 -15.68
N ARG A 81 2.99 -4.41 -14.54
CA ARG A 81 1.66 -4.99 -14.32
C ARG A 81 0.57 -4.09 -14.87
N ILE A 82 -0.34 -4.65 -15.65
CA ILE A 82 -1.51 -3.94 -16.16
C ILE A 82 -2.72 -4.19 -15.27
N TYR A 83 -3.36 -3.12 -14.80
CA TYR A 83 -4.67 -3.16 -14.15
C TYR A 83 -5.34 -1.78 -14.23
N THR A 84 -6.66 -1.73 -14.12
CA THR A 84 -7.48 -0.53 -14.36
C THR A 84 -7.06 0.74 -13.61
N MET A 85 -6.38 0.58 -12.50
CA MET A 85 -6.03 1.69 -11.63
C MET A 85 -4.67 2.31 -11.95
N CYS A 86 -3.78 1.51 -12.51
CA CYS A 86 -2.43 1.89 -12.82
C CYS A 86 -1.97 0.96 -13.95
N ASN A 87 -1.94 1.46 -15.16
CA ASN A 87 -1.44 0.68 -16.29
C ASN A 87 0.05 0.52 -16.13
N GLY A 88 0.47 -0.63 -15.60
CA GLY A 88 1.80 -0.92 -15.15
C GLY A 88 2.80 -1.22 -16.27
N ASN A 89 2.79 -0.44 -17.32
CA ASN A 89 3.87 -0.46 -18.28
C ASN A 89 4.65 0.85 -18.21
N ASP A 90 5.95 0.78 -17.99
CA ASP A 90 6.82 1.97 -17.86
C ASP A 90 6.61 2.97 -18.99
N ILE A 91 6.47 2.48 -20.22
CA ILE A 91 6.36 3.31 -21.40
C ILE A 91 5.10 4.19 -21.36
N VAL A 92 3.98 3.68 -20.79
CA VAL A 92 2.72 4.45 -20.71
C VAL A 92 2.53 5.17 -19.39
N ASN A 93 3.29 4.79 -18.35
CA ASN A 93 3.19 5.37 -17.01
C ASN A 93 4.29 6.36 -16.66
N ASN A 94 5.35 6.44 -17.47
CA ASN A 94 6.41 7.42 -17.28
C ASN A 94 5.84 8.83 -17.27
N LEU A 95 6.48 9.68 -16.48
CA LEU A 95 6.15 11.09 -16.47
C LEU A 95 6.35 11.69 -17.86
N LYS A 96 5.33 12.35 -18.36
CA LYS A 96 5.36 13.02 -19.65
C LYS A 96 4.51 14.27 -19.67
N GLU A 97 4.84 15.15 -20.59
CA GLU A 97 4.03 16.32 -20.86
C GLU A 97 2.70 15.90 -21.50
N VAL A 98 1.59 16.32 -20.92
CA VAL A 98 0.27 16.17 -21.50
C VAL A 98 0.12 17.20 -22.60
N PRO A 99 -0.36 16.85 -23.80
CA PRO A 99 -0.64 17.83 -24.86
C PRO A 99 -1.49 19.00 -24.32
N PRO A 100 -1.32 20.21 -24.86
CA PRO A 100 -2.15 21.35 -24.47
C PRO A 100 -3.65 21.01 -24.58
N ASN A 101 -4.41 21.37 -23.56
CA ASN A 101 -5.87 21.25 -23.62
C ASN A 101 -6.48 22.37 -24.49
N ALA A 102 -7.80 22.37 -24.66
CA ALA A 102 -8.52 23.39 -25.45
C ALA A 102 -8.33 24.85 -24.96
N LEU A 103 -7.77 25.04 -23.74
CA LEU A 103 -7.45 26.35 -23.17
C LEU A 103 -5.96 26.69 -23.31
N GLY A 104 -5.18 25.91 -24.06
CA GLY A 104 -3.73 26.09 -24.22
C GLY A 104 -2.91 25.77 -22.97
N LYS A 105 -3.51 25.17 -21.94
CA LYS A 105 -2.80 24.81 -20.70
C LYS A 105 -2.09 23.47 -20.88
N THR A 106 -0.87 23.38 -20.36
CA THR A 106 -0.08 22.13 -20.28
C THR A 106 -0.03 21.62 -18.84
N LYS A 107 0.19 20.32 -18.66
CA LYS A 107 0.54 19.72 -17.38
C LYS A 107 1.39 18.48 -17.61
N PHE A 108 1.98 17.96 -16.55
CA PHE A 108 2.66 16.68 -16.57
C PHE A 108 1.77 15.61 -15.95
N ALA A 109 1.83 14.41 -16.49
CA ALA A 109 1.10 13.25 -15.99
C ALA A 109 1.98 12.00 -16.05
N GLY A 110 1.64 11.04 -15.20
CA GLY A 110 2.29 9.74 -15.08
C GLY A 110 2.22 9.23 -13.65
N CYS A 111 2.41 7.93 -13.48
CA CYS A 111 2.28 7.26 -12.19
C CYS A 111 3.57 7.29 -11.37
N ASN A 112 4.70 7.64 -11.96
CA ASN A 112 6.02 7.54 -11.34
C ASN A 112 6.42 8.71 -10.43
N THR A 113 5.50 9.63 -10.10
CA THR A 113 5.78 10.75 -9.18
C THR A 113 6.26 10.31 -7.79
N CYS A 114 5.88 9.09 -7.38
CA CYS A 114 6.29 8.49 -6.11
C CYS A 114 7.64 7.76 -6.17
N HIS A 115 8.24 7.59 -7.36
CA HIS A 115 9.56 6.97 -7.47
C HIS A 115 10.63 7.85 -6.83
N PRO A 116 11.51 7.33 -5.96
CA PRO A 116 12.46 8.10 -5.18
C PRO A 116 13.73 8.49 -5.98
N GLY A 117 13.55 8.99 -7.18
CA GLY A 117 14.59 9.47 -8.08
C GLY A 117 14.18 10.75 -8.83
N ASP A 118 15.09 11.32 -9.59
CA ASP A 118 14.84 12.50 -10.43
C ASP A 118 14.27 12.16 -11.81
N HIS A 119 14.11 10.89 -12.12
CA HIS A 119 13.64 10.40 -13.44
C HIS A 119 14.53 10.78 -14.63
N SER A 120 15.77 11.18 -14.40
CA SER A 120 16.76 11.33 -15.49
C SER A 120 17.10 9.99 -16.14
N ASN A 121 16.84 8.90 -15.42
CA ASN A 121 16.97 7.51 -15.85
C ASN A 121 15.65 6.76 -15.71
N ASP A 122 15.48 5.68 -16.45
CA ASP A 122 14.32 4.82 -16.34
C ASP A 122 14.22 4.15 -14.96
N VAL A 123 12.99 3.91 -14.51
CA VAL A 123 12.72 3.17 -13.26
C VAL A 123 13.39 1.81 -13.29
N GLY A 124 14.17 1.53 -12.26
CA GLY A 124 14.93 0.28 -12.14
C GLY A 124 16.24 0.24 -12.93
N SER A 125 16.69 1.36 -13.51
CA SER A 125 18.02 1.48 -14.09
C SER A 125 19.11 1.26 -13.04
N THR A 126 20.30 0.92 -13.48
CA THR A 126 21.47 0.64 -12.63
C THR A 126 22.69 1.41 -13.13
N GLY A 127 23.74 1.42 -12.34
CA GLY A 127 25.01 2.07 -12.68
C GLY A 127 25.17 3.45 -12.06
N PRO A 128 26.33 4.10 -12.28
CA PRO A 128 26.71 5.34 -11.58
C PRO A 128 25.74 6.52 -11.78
N GLU A 129 25.12 6.63 -12.96
CA GLU A 129 24.15 7.70 -13.24
C GLU A 129 22.86 7.47 -12.44
N ALA A 130 22.37 6.22 -12.38
CA ALA A 130 21.22 5.85 -11.58
C ALA A 130 21.49 6.07 -10.09
N GLU A 131 22.68 5.72 -9.59
CA GLU A 131 23.08 5.97 -8.20
C GLU A 131 22.99 7.46 -7.85
N GLN A 132 23.37 8.37 -8.77
CA GLN A 132 23.31 9.80 -8.53
C GLN A 132 21.93 10.44 -8.73
N SER A 133 20.99 9.74 -9.34
CA SER A 133 19.62 10.21 -9.54
C SER A 133 18.70 9.97 -8.32
N ILE A 134 19.15 9.18 -7.34
CA ILE A 134 18.37 8.85 -6.14
C ILE A 134 18.10 10.10 -5.30
N ASP A 135 16.87 10.21 -4.80
CA ASP A 135 16.47 11.25 -3.83
C ASP A 135 16.48 10.69 -2.41
N CYS A 136 17.66 10.60 -1.80
CA CYS A 136 17.82 10.07 -0.44
C CYS A 136 17.02 10.88 0.60
N LEU A 137 16.94 12.21 0.41
CA LEU A 137 16.33 13.11 1.36
C LEU A 137 14.80 12.95 1.44
N ILE A 138 14.16 12.45 0.39
CA ILE A 138 12.69 12.21 0.40
C ILE A 138 12.28 11.29 1.55
N CYS A 139 13.12 10.30 1.89
CA CYS A 139 12.90 9.39 3.00
C CYS A 139 13.59 9.84 4.28
N HIS A 140 14.82 10.38 4.17
CA HIS A 140 15.69 10.57 5.32
C HIS A 140 15.65 11.98 5.93
N SER A 141 15.04 12.98 5.28
CA SER A 141 14.97 14.34 5.85
C SER A 141 13.62 14.62 6.50
N SER A 142 13.62 14.98 7.77
CA SER A 142 12.42 15.48 8.47
C SER A 142 11.97 16.86 8.00
N LYS A 143 12.84 17.59 7.27
CA LYS A 143 12.62 18.93 6.73
C LYS A 143 12.48 18.96 5.21
N TYR A 144 12.34 17.79 4.56
CA TYR A 144 12.12 17.74 3.12
C TYR A 144 10.88 18.54 2.71
N ASP A 145 11.06 19.51 1.82
CA ASP A 145 9.96 20.28 1.27
C ASP A 145 9.42 19.63 -0.01
N PHE A 146 8.36 18.87 0.14
CA PHE A 146 7.72 18.18 -0.97
C PHE A 146 7.13 19.12 -2.03
N SER A 147 6.93 20.39 -1.72
CA SER A 147 6.47 21.37 -2.70
C SER A 147 7.54 21.69 -3.76
N LYS A 148 8.80 21.42 -3.45
CA LYS A 148 9.92 21.54 -4.39
C LYS A 148 10.04 20.34 -5.33
N ARG A 149 9.37 19.22 -5.04
CA ARG A 149 9.35 18.03 -5.90
C ARG A 149 8.26 18.16 -6.96
N LYS A 150 8.65 18.59 -8.15
CA LYS A 150 7.74 18.85 -9.26
C LYS A 150 8.28 18.27 -10.56
N PRO A 151 7.42 17.75 -11.45
CA PRO A 151 7.84 17.42 -12.80
C PRO A 151 8.12 18.70 -13.59
N ILE A 152 9.28 18.75 -14.23
CA ILE A 152 9.69 19.82 -15.14
C ILE A 152 10.28 19.24 -16.41
N LYS A 153 10.37 20.04 -17.45
CA LYS A 153 11.11 19.73 -18.67
C LYS A 153 12.54 20.25 -18.51
N ASN A 154 13.52 19.37 -18.63
CA ASN A 154 14.94 19.77 -18.56
C ASN A 154 15.42 20.37 -19.91
N SER A 155 16.67 20.80 -19.95
CA SER A 155 17.28 21.39 -21.15
C SER A 155 17.28 20.46 -22.38
N ASN A 156 17.27 19.17 -22.16
CA ASN A 156 17.23 18.14 -23.21
C ASN A 156 15.80 17.79 -23.65
N GLY A 157 14.78 18.46 -23.09
CA GLY A 157 13.38 18.22 -23.38
C GLY A 157 12.76 17.03 -22.64
N ASN A 158 13.50 16.34 -21.78
CA ASN A 158 13.01 15.22 -21.00
C ASN A 158 12.24 15.69 -19.75
N VAL A 159 11.19 14.98 -19.37
CA VAL A 159 10.48 15.25 -18.13
C VAL A 159 11.23 14.61 -16.96
N VAL A 160 11.62 15.44 -16.01
CA VAL A 160 12.35 15.04 -14.80
C VAL A 160 11.67 15.59 -13.55
N MET A 161 11.94 14.97 -12.39
CA MET A 161 11.45 15.44 -11.10
C MET A 161 12.53 16.32 -10.45
N THR A 162 12.16 17.53 -10.06
CA THR A 162 13.00 18.30 -9.14
C THR A 162 13.04 17.66 -7.76
N GLN A 163 14.07 17.99 -6.98
CA GLN A 163 14.30 17.46 -5.63
C GLN A 163 14.55 18.62 -4.67
N ASP A 164 14.21 18.46 -3.41
CA ASP A 164 14.68 19.41 -2.39
C ASP A 164 16.13 19.09 -2.01
N ARG A 165 17.06 19.84 -2.61
CA ARG A 165 18.51 19.76 -2.33
C ARG A 165 19.00 20.86 -1.40
N SER A 166 18.09 21.49 -0.63
CA SER A 166 18.47 22.56 0.29
C SER A 166 19.36 22.05 1.42
N THR A 167 20.26 22.90 1.89
CA THR A 167 21.09 22.64 3.06
C THR A 167 20.23 22.35 4.29
N GLU A 168 19.07 23.02 4.42
CA GLU A 168 18.13 22.78 5.51
C GLU A 168 17.61 21.33 5.48
N ALA A 169 17.16 20.84 4.32
CA ALA A 169 16.71 19.46 4.20
C ALA A 169 17.83 18.48 4.50
N ALA A 170 19.02 18.70 3.94
CA ALA A 170 20.16 17.81 4.12
C ALA A 170 20.73 17.80 5.55
N ALA A 171 20.71 18.94 6.25
CA ALA A 171 21.14 19.02 7.65
C ALA A 171 20.16 18.40 8.67
N ASN A 172 18.95 18.03 8.26
CA ASN A 172 17.93 17.43 9.09
C ASN A 172 17.64 15.96 8.74
N ILE A 173 18.71 15.25 8.35
CA ILE A 173 18.62 13.81 8.03
C ILE A 173 18.58 12.96 9.29
N GLY A 174 17.93 11.81 9.17
CA GLY A 174 17.78 10.86 10.25
C GLY A 174 16.91 9.67 9.83
N ARG A 175 16.32 9.01 10.83
CA ARG A 175 15.37 7.93 10.61
C ARG A 175 14.14 8.46 9.89
N PRO A 176 13.60 7.76 8.86
CA PRO A 176 12.37 8.16 8.19
C PRO A 176 11.19 8.37 9.15
N THR A 177 10.39 9.38 8.89
CA THR A 177 9.19 9.70 9.66
C THR A 177 7.93 9.20 8.95
N ILE A 178 6.80 9.15 9.66
CA ILE A 178 5.49 8.84 9.06
C ILE A 178 5.21 9.79 7.87
N LYS A 179 5.51 11.08 8.01
CA LYS A 179 5.31 12.07 6.93
C LYS A 179 6.06 11.68 5.64
N ASN A 180 7.31 11.24 5.76
CA ASN A 180 8.10 10.83 4.59
C ASN A 180 7.44 9.67 3.83
N CYS A 181 6.92 8.68 4.53
CA CYS A 181 6.25 7.52 3.93
C CYS A 181 4.89 7.91 3.32
N MET A 182 4.08 8.67 4.07
CA MET A 182 2.68 8.94 3.72
C MET A 182 2.51 9.86 2.50
N VAL A 183 3.50 10.67 2.16
CA VAL A 183 3.47 11.47 0.90
C VAL A 183 3.20 10.59 -0.33
N CYS A 184 3.82 9.40 -0.38
CA CYS A 184 3.62 8.46 -1.48
C CYS A 184 2.49 7.45 -1.16
N HIS A 185 2.50 6.87 0.04
CA HIS A 185 1.60 5.77 0.37
C HIS A 185 0.13 6.20 0.55
N GLU A 186 -0.14 7.35 1.14
CA GLU A 186 -1.51 7.89 1.19
C GLU A 186 -1.91 8.47 -0.18
N GLY A 187 -1.04 9.27 -0.80
CA GLY A 187 -1.30 9.91 -2.10
C GLY A 187 -1.58 8.91 -3.21
N ALA A 188 -0.81 7.83 -3.30
CA ALA A 188 -1.02 6.76 -4.28
C ALA A 188 -2.37 6.06 -4.14
N GLY A 189 -2.97 6.09 -2.96
CA GLY A 189 -4.30 5.55 -2.69
C GLY A 189 -5.45 6.43 -3.15
N GLY A 190 -5.19 7.72 -3.34
CA GLY A 190 -6.23 8.73 -3.58
C GLY A 190 -6.88 9.25 -2.30
N GLY A 191 -6.19 9.14 -1.17
CA GLY A 191 -6.61 9.55 0.17
C GLY A 191 -6.73 8.37 1.15
N ALA A 192 -6.79 8.70 2.44
CA ALA A 192 -6.67 7.75 3.53
C ALA A 192 -7.64 6.56 3.48
N MET A 193 -8.90 6.77 3.11
CA MET A 193 -9.92 5.72 3.15
C MET A 193 -10.24 5.11 1.78
N VAL A 194 -9.48 5.46 0.73
CA VAL A 194 -9.78 5.06 -0.65
C VAL A 194 -8.73 4.07 -1.14
N LYS A 195 -9.15 3.04 -1.86
CA LYS A 195 -8.29 2.04 -2.51
C LYS A 195 -7.21 1.53 -1.54
N ARG A 196 -5.93 1.69 -1.88
CA ARG A 196 -4.77 1.30 -1.07
C ARG A 196 -4.38 2.33 0.00
N GLY A 197 -5.03 3.49 0.02
CA GLY A 197 -4.74 4.52 1.03
C GLY A 197 -5.17 4.08 2.44
N PHE A 198 -4.48 4.60 3.43
CA PHE A 198 -4.75 4.40 4.86
C PHE A 198 -4.27 5.61 5.64
N SER A 199 -4.80 5.78 6.85
CA SER A 199 -4.39 6.86 7.75
C SER A 199 -3.42 6.35 8.80
N MET A 200 -2.37 7.14 9.07
CA MET A 200 -1.37 6.85 10.10
C MET A 200 -1.32 7.99 11.12
N THR A 201 -2.50 8.35 11.63
CA THR A 201 -2.63 9.30 12.76
C THR A 201 -2.80 8.55 14.08
N LYS A 202 -2.60 9.25 15.19
CA LYS A 202 -2.77 8.68 16.54
C LYS A 202 -4.20 8.22 16.82
N GLU A 203 -5.17 8.83 16.16
CA GLU A 203 -6.59 8.53 16.28
C GLU A 203 -6.99 7.30 15.48
N ALA A 204 -6.37 7.11 14.31
CA ALA A 204 -6.71 6.05 13.36
C ALA A 204 -5.93 4.75 13.58
N GLU A 205 -4.73 4.83 14.17
CA GLU A 205 -3.81 3.70 14.30
C GLU A 205 -3.26 3.60 15.73
N VAL A 206 -3.61 2.55 16.44
CA VAL A 206 -3.22 2.38 17.85
C VAL A 206 -1.71 2.33 18.06
N HIS A 207 -0.95 1.75 17.14
CA HIS A 207 0.50 1.68 17.24
C HIS A 207 1.13 3.07 17.13
N VAL A 208 0.62 3.93 16.25
CA VAL A 208 1.06 5.33 16.13
C VAL A 208 0.73 6.11 17.42
N SER A 209 -0.40 5.82 18.06
CA SER A 209 -0.74 6.43 19.35
C SER A 209 0.25 6.07 20.47
N LYS A 210 0.98 4.96 20.32
CA LYS A 210 2.03 4.47 21.22
C LYS A 210 3.44 4.88 20.78
N GLY A 211 3.57 5.70 19.74
CA GLY A 211 4.86 6.16 19.22
C GLY A 211 5.56 5.19 18.26
N ILE A 212 4.89 4.11 17.87
CA ILE A 212 5.39 3.14 16.88
C ILE A 212 5.14 3.73 15.49
N ILE A 213 6.18 3.75 14.66
CA ILE A 213 6.13 4.30 13.30
C ILE A 213 6.32 3.21 12.23
N CYS A 214 6.21 3.57 10.96
CA CYS A 214 6.25 2.61 9.84
C CYS A 214 7.43 1.64 9.91
N VAL A 215 8.64 2.16 10.13
CA VAL A 215 9.88 1.36 10.15
C VAL A 215 10.11 0.57 11.45
N ASP A 216 9.21 0.65 12.42
CA ASP A 216 9.22 -0.23 13.60
C ASP A 216 8.56 -1.56 13.29
N CYS A 217 7.53 -1.55 12.42
CA CYS A 217 6.90 -2.75 11.88
C CYS A 217 7.62 -3.23 10.61
N HIS A 218 7.84 -2.34 9.65
CA HIS A 218 8.62 -2.60 8.46
C HIS A 218 10.12 -2.47 8.80
N GLN A 219 10.68 -3.43 9.54
CA GLN A 219 12.06 -3.40 10.03
C GLN A 219 13.05 -3.52 8.88
N VAL A 220 13.41 -2.36 8.33
CA VAL A 220 14.23 -2.24 7.14
C VAL A 220 15.65 -2.74 7.40
N LYS A 221 16.13 -3.62 6.53
CA LYS A 221 17.51 -4.06 6.50
C LYS A 221 18.07 -3.87 5.10
N ASN A 222 19.15 -3.12 5.00
CA ASN A 222 19.79 -2.83 3.71
C ASN A 222 18.76 -2.28 2.69
N HIS A 223 17.98 -1.28 3.10
CA HIS A 223 16.88 -0.66 2.34
C HIS A 223 15.79 -1.64 1.83
N ARG A 224 15.83 -2.91 2.23
CA ARG A 224 14.80 -3.90 1.92
C ARG A 224 13.71 -3.87 2.96
N PHE A 225 12.47 -3.72 2.52
CA PHE A 225 11.31 -3.57 3.37
C PHE A 225 10.54 -4.88 3.51
N PRO A 226 10.38 -5.42 4.74
CA PRO A 226 9.41 -6.49 4.97
C PRO A 226 7.99 -6.03 4.60
N THR A 227 7.24 -6.88 3.92
CA THR A 227 5.86 -6.59 3.52
C THR A 227 4.92 -7.73 3.92
N GLY A 228 3.61 -7.45 3.97
CA GLY A 228 2.59 -8.48 3.95
C GLY A 228 2.35 -8.99 2.51
N ARG A 229 1.72 -10.15 2.37
CA ARG A 229 1.18 -10.61 1.08
C ARG A 229 -0.20 -9.98 0.89
N ASP A 230 -0.30 -9.03 0.00
CA ASP A 230 -1.54 -8.31 -0.33
C ASP A 230 -1.94 -8.62 -1.78
N PRO A 231 -3.23 -8.86 -2.09
CA PRO A 231 -3.65 -9.17 -3.46
C PRO A 231 -3.23 -8.13 -4.49
N ASN A 232 -3.07 -6.89 -4.05
CA ASN A 232 -2.69 -5.80 -4.95
C ASN A 232 -1.20 -5.47 -4.93
N ASN A 233 -0.47 -5.80 -3.87
CA ASN A 233 0.97 -5.54 -3.77
C ASN A 233 1.78 -6.81 -4.11
N TRP A 234 2.22 -6.95 -5.35
CA TRP A 234 2.91 -8.15 -5.83
C TRP A 234 4.42 -8.10 -5.60
N ALA A 235 5.03 -6.95 -5.93
CA ALA A 235 6.48 -6.79 -5.76
C ALA A 235 6.86 -6.69 -4.27
N HIS A 236 7.94 -7.37 -3.88
CA HIS A 236 8.45 -7.42 -2.51
C HIS A 236 9.96 -7.64 -2.49
N ASP A 237 10.61 -7.23 -1.42
CA ASP A 237 12.06 -7.41 -1.22
C ASP A 237 12.43 -8.82 -0.70
N GLY A 238 11.51 -9.79 -0.76
CA GLY A 238 11.72 -11.17 -0.32
C GLY A 238 11.60 -11.39 1.18
N ILE A 239 11.21 -10.37 1.94
CA ILE A 239 11.04 -10.43 3.39
C ILE A 239 9.55 -10.22 3.71
N TYR A 240 8.97 -11.13 4.47
CA TYR A 240 7.58 -11.05 4.89
C TYR A 240 7.48 -10.79 6.39
N MET A 241 6.47 -9.99 6.76
CA MET A 241 6.16 -9.68 8.14
C MET A 241 4.74 -10.10 8.52
N THR A 242 4.55 -10.40 9.79
CA THR A 242 3.25 -10.69 10.38
C THR A 242 3.13 -10.04 11.75
N CYS A 243 1.91 -9.92 12.28
CA CYS A 243 1.70 -9.41 13.64
C CYS A 243 2.33 -10.35 14.68
N VAL A 244 2.19 -11.66 14.45
CA VAL A 244 2.71 -12.73 15.32
C VAL A 244 4.15 -13.05 14.95
N GLY A 245 5.00 -13.17 15.95
CA GLY A 245 6.41 -13.47 15.75
C GLY A 245 7.32 -12.24 15.79
N GLU A 246 6.85 -11.09 15.26
CA GLU A 246 7.58 -9.84 15.34
C GLU A 246 7.34 -9.13 16.69
N CYS A 247 6.08 -8.92 17.07
CA CYS A 247 5.72 -8.17 18.25
C CYS A 247 4.68 -8.86 19.14
N HIS A 248 3.77 -9.65 18.57
CA HIS A 248 2.71 -10.32 19.30
C HIS A 248 2.95 -11.84 19.39
N SER A 249 2.52 -12.44 20.49
CA SER A 249 2.58 -13.91 20.65
C SER A 249 1.53 -14.60 19.76
N ALA A 250 1.70 -15.90 19.53
CA ALA A 250 0.76 -16.71 18.77
C ALA A 250 -0.64 -16.83 19.44
N LYS A 251 -0.69 -16.63 20.76
CA LYS A 251 -1.93 -16.59 21.57
C LYS A 251 -1.98 -15.27 22.33
N PRO A 252 -2.33 -14.15 21.67
CA PRO A 252 -2.20 -12.81 22.24
C PRO A 252 -3.33 -12.45 23.21
N HIS A 253 -4.40 -13.25 23.28
CA HIS A 253 -5.58 -12.97 24.12
C HIS A 253 -5.55 -13.81 25.41
N ASN A 254 -6.06 -13.24 26.49
CA ASN A 254 -6.29 -13.99 27.74
C ASN A 254 -7.48 -14.95 27.62
N ASP A 255 -8.34 -14.80 26.62
CA ASP A 255 -9.50 -15.60 26.35
C ASP A 255 -9.17 -16.72 25.33
N ALA A 256 -9.52 -17.97 25.69
CA ALA A 256 -9.24 -19.15 24.87
C ALA A 256 -10.02 -19.18 23.56
N ASP A 257 -11.24 -18.62 23.52
CA ASP A 257 -12.04 -18.60 22.29
C ASP A 257 -11.50 -17.59 21.28
N TYR A 258 -11.06 -16.41 21.74
CA TYR A 258 -10.39 -15.48 20.84
C TYR A 258 -9.08 -16.08 20.28
N ASN A 259 -8.31 -16.78 21.10
CA ASN A 259 -7.12 -17.47 20.62
C ASN A 259 -7.44 -18.61 19.63
N ARG A 260 -8.55 -19.34 19.85
CA ARG A 260 -9.03 -20.38 18.90
C ARG A 260 -9.45 -19.78 17.55
N HIS A 261 -10.04 -18.56 17.55
CA HIS A 261 -10.42 -17.89 16.31
C HIS A 261 -9.21 -17.55 15.44
N THR A 262 -8.03 -17.32 16.02
CA THR A 262 -6.82 -17.00 15.23
C THR A 262 -6.40 -18.08 14.24
N ASP A 263 -6.91 -19.30 14.37
CA ASP A 263 -6.66 -20.39 13.41
C ASP A 263 -7.39 -20.18 12.07
N LYS A 264 -8.55 -19.51 12.09
CA LYS A 264 -9.43 -19.32 10.91
C LYS A 264 -9.72 -17.86 10.58
N ILE A 265 -9.36 -16.94 11.46
CA ILE A 265 -9.65 -15.52 11.34
C ILE A 265 -8.34 -14.77 11.47
N ALA A 266 -8.03 -13.93 10.49
CA ALA A 266 -6.87 -13.06 10.53
C ALA A 266 -7.02 -11.99 11.64
N CYS A 267 -5.92 -11.59 12.27
CA CYS A 267 -5.93 -10.55 13.31
C CYS A 267 -6.62 -9.26 12.82
N GLN A 268 -6.35 -8.90 11.57
CA GLN A 268 -6.92 -7.72 10.91
C GLN A 268 -8.45 -7.75 10.86
N THR A 269 -9.07 -8.94 10.79
CA THR A 269 -10.53 -9.05 10.72
C THR A 269 -11.22 -8.45 11.93
N CYS A 270 -10.68 -8.66 13.13
CA CYS A 270 -11.23 -8.09 14.36
C CYS A 270 -10.63 -6.71 14.66
N HIS A 271 -9.32 -6.54 14.41
CA HIS A 271 -8.59 -5.34 14.81
C HIS A 271 -8.57 -4.22 13.76
N ILE A 272 -9.12 -4.45 12.55
CA ILE A 272 -9.39 -3.41 11.55
C ILE A 272 -10.87 -3.51 11.15
N PRO A 273 -11.79 -3.16 12.06
CA PRO A 273 -13.23 -3.36 11.87
C PRO A 273 -13.83 -2.42 10.84
N ARG A 274 -13.11 -1.38 10.47
CA ARG A 274 -13.55 -0.36 9.53
C ARG A 274 -12.45 -0.02 8.54
N THR A 275 -12.85 0.22 7.31
CA THR A 275 -11.98 0.64 6.22
C THR A 275 -12.73 1.58 5.30
N GLY A 276 -12.06 2.16 4.33
CA GLY A 276 -12.74 2.88 3.25
C GLY A 276 -13.67 1.95 2.47
N GLY A 277 -14.82 2.46 2.06
CA GLY A 277 -15.80 1.72 1.30
C GLY A 277 -15.41 1.48 -0.15
N ALA A 278 -16.38 1.00 -0.93
CA ALA A 278 -16.17 0.70 -2.33
C ALA A 278 -15.81 1.96 -3.13
N PHE A 279 -14.91 1.78 -4.06
CA PHE A 279 -14.52 2.83 -5.00
C PHE A 279 -14.62 2.28 -6.43
N SER A 280 -15.26 3.03 -7.33
CA SER A 280 -15.33 2.65 -8.74
C SER A 280 -15.12 3.83 -9.67
N LYS A 281 -14.40 3.57 -10.77
CA LYS A 281 -14.15 4.53 -11.86
C LYS A 281 -14.44 3.92 -13.21
N ASP A 282 -14.91 4.77 -14.13
CA ASP A 282 -15.07 4.43 -15.54
C ASP A 282 -13.97 5.09 -16.37
N PHE A 283 -12.93 4.34 -16.71
CA PHE A 283 -11.82 4.78 -17.56
C PHE A 283 -12.21 4.83 -19.05
N THR A 284 -13.39 4.38 -19.41
CA THR A 284 -13.92 4.53 -20.78
C THR A 284 -14.64 5.86 -20.98
N LYS A 285 -14.92 6.60 -19.89
CA LYS A 285 -15.56 7.92 -19.88
C LYS A 285 -14.72 8.91 -19.11
N TRP A 286 -14.48 10.07 -19.69
CA TRP A 286 -13.66 11.13 -19.12
C TRP A 286 -14.46 12.43 -19.04
N GLU A 287 -14.45 13.08 -17.90
CA GLU A 287 -15.20 14.28 -17.59
C GLU A 287 -14.28 15.49 -17.49
N LYS A 288 -14.67 16.59 -18.14
CA LYS A 288 -13.92 17.83 -18.14
C LYS A 288 -13.96 18.48 -16.76
N GLN A 289 -12.80 18.82 -16.25
CA GLN A 289 -12.64 19.52 -14.99
C GLN A 289 -12.55 21.04 -15.20
N ALA A 290 -12.75 21.82 -14.13
CA ALA A 290 -12.68 23.28 -14.15
C ALA A 290 -11.35 23.84 -14.69
N ASN A 291 -10.25 23.10 -14.55
CA ASN A 291 -8.92 23.48 -15.07
C ASN A 291 -8.78 23.21 -16.59
N GLY A 292 -9.80 22.65 -17.23
CA GLY A 292 -9.84 22.34 -18.66
C GLY A 292 -9.27 20.99 -19.06
N PHE A 293 -8.71 20.22 -18.13
CA PHE A 293 -8.29 18.84 -18.34
C PHE A 293 -9.41 17.86 -18.01
N TYR A 294 -9.23 16.60 -18.36
CA TYR A 294 -10.22 15.55 -18.13
C TYR A 294 -9.74 14.52 -17.13
N GLU A 295 -10.67 13.92 -16.40
CA GLU A 295 -10.42 12.82 -15.46
C GLU A 295 -11.41 11.67 -15.69
N PRO A 296 -11.04 10.42 -15.38
CA PRO A 296 -11.97 9.29 -15.51
C PRO A 296 -13.17 9.50 -14.60
N SER A 297 -14.34 9.22 -15.12
CA SER A 297 -15.63 9.35 -14.40
C SER A 297 -15.61 8.53 -13.10
N THR A 298 -15.98 9.15 -11.99
CA THR A 298 -16.11 8.46 -10.70
C THR A 298 -17.55 8.00 -10.53
N LEU A 299 -17.79 6.68 -10.55
CA LEU A 299 -19.13 6.09 -10.44
C LEU A 299 -19.55 5.91 -8.98
N LYS A 300 -18.62 5.48 -8.11
CA LYS A 300 -18.86 5.31 -6.68
C LYS A 300 -17.61 5.69 -5.91
N ARG A 301 -17.78 6.43 -4.84
CA ARG A 301 -16.71 6.78 -3.90
C ARG A 301 -17.28 6.80 -2.49
N GLU A 302 -17.10 5.71 -1.77
CA GLU A 302 -17.39 5.62 -0.35
C GLU A 302 -16.11 5.93 0.42
N VAL A 303 -16.00 7.14 0.90
CA VAL A 303 -14.84 7.61 1.71
C VAL A 303 -15.09 7.51 3.21
N ASN A 304 -16.33 7.19 3.60
CA ASN A 304 -16.69 6.97 4.99
C ASN A 304 -16.21 5.59 5.44
N GLU A 305 -15.90 5.49 6.70
CA GLU A 305 -15.57 4.21 7.31
C GLU A 305 -16.76 3.24 7.21
N THR A 306 -16.55 2.15 6.51
CA THR A 306 -17.52 1.06 6.35
C THR A 306 -16.91 -0.25 6.84
N ALA A 307 -17.74 -1.27 7.04
CA ALA A 307 -17.24 -2.61 7.26
C ALA A 307 -16.46 -3.08 6.01
N PRO A 308 -15.31 -3.75 6.19
CA PRO A 308 -14.61 -4.41 5.09
C PRO A 308 -15.47 -5.48 4.41
N VAL A 309 -15.09 -5.85 3.20
CA VAL A 309 -15.54 -7.11 2.59
C VAL A 309 -14.65 -8.23 3.10
N TYR A 310 -15.22 -9.33 3.52
CA TYR A 310 -14.50 -10.47 4.09
C TYR A 310 -14.45 -11.63 3.11
N ALA A 311 -13.27 -12.22 2.95
CA ALA A 311 -13.07 -13.40 2.11
C ALA A 311 -12.00 -14.32 2.71
N TRP A 312 -12.04 -15.61 2.35
CA TRP A 312 -10.97 -16.55 2.64
C TRP A 312 -9.71 -16.19 1.88
N TYR A 313 -8.59 -16.15 2.58
CA TYR A 313 -7.31 -15.80 2.00
C TYR A 313 -6.20 -16.70 2.54
N ASN A 314 -5.53 -17.41 1.64
CA ASN A 314 -4.40 -18.29 1.95
C ASN A 314 -3.04 -17.67 1.60
N LEU A 315 -2.99 -16.35 1.47
CA LEU A 315 -1.83 -15.55 1.06
C LEU A 315 -1.40 -15.77 -0.40
N THR A 316 -2.28 -16.35 -1.24
CA THR A 316 -2.10 -16.40 -2.70
C THR A 316 -3.20 -15.63 -3.42
N VAL A 317 -2.90 -15.15 -4.61
CA VAL A 317 -3.74 -14.22 -5.35
C VAL A 317 -4.25 -14.86 -6.63
N SER A 318 -5.56 -14.82 -6.83
CA SER A 318 -6.17 -15.10 -8.13
C SER A 318 -5.98 -13.89 -9.02
N ASN A 319 -5.40 -14.09 -10.19
CA ASN A 319 -5.12 -13.05 -11.17
C ASN A 319 -5.67 -13.44 -12.53
N THR A 320 -6.72 -12.73 -12.95
CA THR A 320 -7.29 -12.77 -14.30
C THR A 320 -7.47 -11.36 -14.82
N PRO A 321 -7.68 -11.15 -16.12
CA PRO A 321 -7.92 -9.80 -16.65
C PRO A 321 -9.08 -9.07 -15.97
N ALA A 322 -10.13 -9.78 -15.55
CA ALA A 322 -11.31 -9.19 -14.92
C ALA A 322 -11.27 -9.18 -13.38
N PHE A 323 -10.37 -9.94 -12.75
CA PHE A 323 -10.35 -10.12 -11.30
C PHE A 323 -8.95 -10.28 -10.74
N ILE A 324 -8.62 -9.48 -9.72
CA ILE A 324 -7.44 -9.62 -8.89
C ILE A 324 -7.90 -9.65 -7.44
N GLY A 325 -7.72 -10.76 -6.76
CA GLY A 325 -8.24 -10.89 -5.42
C GLY A 325 -7.73 -12.09 -4.63
N PRO A 326 -8.21 -12.27 -3.40
CA PRO A 326 -7.78 -13.35 -2.53
C PRO A 326 -8.15 -14.71 -3.12
N LYS A 327 -7.26 -15.68 -2.92
CA LYS A 327 -7.49 -17.09 -3.16
C LYS A 327 -7.52 -17.84 -1.85
N GLY A 328 -8.46 -18.74 -1.72
CA GLY A 328 -8.60 -19.53 -0.52
C GLY A 328 -10.00 -20.10 -0.35
N SER A 329 -10.15 -21.00 0.61
CA SER A 329 -11.43 -21.58 0.94
C SER A 329 -11.49 -22.00 2.41
N ARG A 330 -12.69 -22.22 2.90
CA ARG A 330 -12.95 -22.73 4.25
C ARG A 330 -12.27 -24.07 4.54
N THR A 331 -12.07 -24.89 3.52
CA THR A 331 -11.65 -26.29 3.61
C THR A 331 -10.20 -26.54 3.22
N ASP A 332 -9.44 -25.53 2.79
CA ASP A 332 -8.06 -25.70 2.33
C ASP A 332 -7.03 -25.87 3.48
N GLY A 333 -7.45 -25.73 4.72
CA GLY A 333 -6.60 -25.90 5.90
C GLY A 333 -5.64 -24.76 6.21
N LYS A 334 -5.50 -23.77 5.31
CA LYS A 334 -4.54 -22.66 5.44
C LYS A 334 -5.22 -21.29 5.50
N SER A 335 -6.33 -21.12 4.80
CA SER A 335 -7.02 -19.83 4.67
C SER A 335 -7.54 -19.33 6.00
N LYS A 336 -7.48 -18.01 6.13
CA LYS A 336 -8.17 -17.25 7.18
C LYS A 336 -9.16 -16.28 6.54
N ILE A 337 -10.24 -15.97 7.24
CA ILE A 337 -11.12 -14.86 6.86
C ILE A 337 -10.34 -13.58 7.04
N TYR A 338 -10.29 -12.75 6.01
CA TYR A 338 -9.45 -11.56 5.93
C TYR A 338 -10.27 -10.35 5.43
N PRO A 339 -10.01 -9.12 5.94
CA PRO A 339 -10.74 -7.93 5.53
C PRO A 339 -10.13 -7.28 4.29
N PHE A 340 -10.99 -6.86 3.35
CA PHE A 340 -10.60 -6.23 2.11
C PHE A 340 -11.41 -4.97 1.81
N LYS A 341 -10.79 -4.05 1.08
CA LYS A 341 -11.46 -2.99 0.30
C LYS A 341 -11.60 -3.46 -1.14
N ILE A 342 -12.67 -3.05 -1.82
CA ILE A 342 -12.88 -3.38 -3.23
C ILE A 342 -12.77 -2.12 -4.08
N PHE A 343 -12.02 -2.24 -5.16
CA PHE A 343 -12.02 -1.29 -6.26
C PHE A 343 -12.57 -1.96 -7.52
N GLN A 344 -13.46 -1.25 -8.21
CA GLN A 344 -13.95 -1.66 -9.51
C GLN A 344 -13.61 -0.60 -10.55
N GLY A 345 -13.02 -1.03 -11.66
CA GLY A 345 -12.70 -0.18 -12.79
C GLY A 345 -13.34 -0.69 -14.06
N LYS A 346 -14.07 0.19 -14.77
CA LYS A 346 -14.47 -0.09 -16.15
C LYS A 346 -13.37 0.41 -17.06
N ALA A 347 -12.85 -0.47 -17.92
CA ALA A 347 -11.73 -0.18 -18.81
C ALA A 347 -11.93 -0.92 -20.14
N TYR A 348 -10.98 -0.81 -21.06
CA TYR A 348 -11.02 -1.54 -22.30
C TYR A 348 -10.30 -2.88 -22.20
N PHE A 349 -10.93 -3.91 -22.72
CA PHE A 349 -10.38 -5.23 -22.93
C PHE A 349 -10.25 -5.49 -24.42
N ASN A 350 -9.24 -6.24 -24.83
CA ASN A 350 -9.15 -6.68 -26.19
C ASN A 350 -10.13 -7.85 -26.42
N LYS A 351 -11.11 -7.68 -27.28
CA LYS A 351 -12.14 -8.70 -27.57
C LYS A 351 -11.53 -10.01 -28.11
N LYS A 352 -10.36 -9.94 -28.75
CA LYS A 352 -9.73 -11.10 -29.41
C LYS A 352 -9.12 -12.10 -28.43
N ASP A 353 -8.58 -11.63 -27.32
CA ASP A 353 -7.88 -12.45 -26.32
C ASP A 353 -8.38 -12.25 -24.89
N GLY A 354 -9.32 -11.33 -24.67
CA GLY A 354 -9.88 -11.02 -23.36
C GLY A 354 -8.93 -10.27 -22.41
N GLN A 355 -7.75 -9.88 -22.87
CA GLN A 355 -6.77 -9.20 -22.01
C GLN A 355 -7.15 -7.75 -21.77
N LEU A 356 -6.81 -7.25 -20.58
CA LEU A 356 -6.96 -5.84 -20.23
C LEU A 356 -5.97 -5.01 -21.06
N MET A 357 -6.44 -3.97 -21.73
CA MET A 357 -5.63 -3.10 -22.56
C MET A 357 -5.01 -1.97 -21.73
N SER A 358 -3.73 -1.71 -21.96
CA SER A 358 -3.07 -0.51 -21.44
C SER A 358 -3.66 0.76 -22.03
N MET A 359 -3.59 1.84 -21.26
CA MET A 359 -4.00 3.19 -21.67
C MET A 359 -2.89 4.19 -21.40
N ASP A 360 -2.48 4.91 -22.42
CA ASP A 360 -1.70 6.13 -22.24
C ASP A 360 -2.63 7.23 -21.74
N PHE A 361 -2.39 7.75 -20.55
CA PHE A 361 -3.28 8.75 -19.95
C PHE A 361 -3.12 10.15 -20.52
N ALA A 362 -2.05 10.46 -21.24
CA ALA A 362 -1.82 11.82 -21.74
C ALA A 362 -2.91 12.28 -22.73
N PRO A 363 -3.31 11.51 -23.76
CA PRO A 363 -4.39 11.90 -24.65
C PRO A 363 -5.74 12.12 -23.93
N PRO A 364 -6.26 11.17 -23.15
CA PRO A 364 -7.55 11.37 -22.51
C PRO A 364 -7.53 12.48 -21.45
N ILE A 365 -6.43 12.74 -20.77
CA ILE A 365 -6.29 13.91 -19.88
C ILE A 365 -6.43 15.21 -20.67
N ALA A 366 -5.88 15.29 -21.87
CA ALA A 366 -5.92 16.50 -22.69
C ALA A 366 -7.31 16.76 -23.30
N ASN A 367 -7.96 15.73 -23.81
CA ASN A 367 -9.14 15.88 -24.67
C ASN A 367 -10.34 14.97 -24.34
N GLY A 368 -10.26 14.14 -23.30
CA GLY A 368 -11.33 13.23 -22.88
C GLY A 368 -11.48 11.95 -23.72
N ASN A 369 -10.65 11.75 -24.73
CA ASN A 369 -10.76 10.59 -25.63
C ASN A 369 -10.00 9.37 -25.09
N ALA A 370 -10.73 8.48 -24.42
CA ALA A 370 -10.17 7.25 -23.86
C ALA A 370 -9.60 6.30 -24.93
N LEU A 371 -10.26 6.18 -26.09
CA LEU A 371 -9.78 5.32 -27.18
C LEU A 371 -8.47 5.83 -27.79
N ALA A 372 -8.27 7.16 -27.85
CA ALA A 372 -6.96 7.72 -28.23
C ALA A 372 -5.85 7.29 -27.28
N GLY A 373 -6.15 7.19 -25.97
CA GLY A 373 -5.22 6.67 -24.97
C GLY A 373 -4.90 5.19 -25.18
N VAL A 374 -5.90 4.36 -25.50
CA VAL A 374 -5.70 2.94 -25.83
C VAL A 374 -4.87 2.78 -27.10
N ALA A 375 -5.19 3.54 -28.15
CA ALA A 375 -4.45 3.49 -29.42
C ALA A 375 -2.99 3.95 -29.26
N SER A 376 -2.74 5.00 -28.47
CA SER A 376 -1.39 5.45 -28.14
C SER A 376 -0.60 4.36 -27.42
N ALA A 377 -1.19 3.75 -26.39
CA ALA A 377 -0.55 2.65 -25.65
C ALA A 377 -0.28 1.43 -26.56
N ALA A 378 -1.24 1.02 -27.37
CA ALA A 378 -1.07 -0.09 -28.33
C ALA A 378 0.08 0.16 -29.30
N LYS A 379 0.20 1.39 -29.83
CA LYS A 379 1.32 1.80 -30.70
C LYS A 379 2.66 1.70 -29.98
N ILE A 380 2.76 2.21 -28.76
CA ILE A 380 4.00 2.19 -27.96
C ILE A 380 4.43 0.74 -27.66
N LEU A 381 3.46 -0.13 -27.37
CA LEU A 381 3.68 -1.53 -27.02
C LEU A 381 3.80 -2.46 -28.26
N GLY A 382 3.67 -1.92 -29.49
CA GLY A 382 3.74 -2.71 -30.72
C GLY A 382 2.55 -3.64 -30.94
N ILE A 383 1.41 -3.41 -30.27
CA ILE A 383 0.18 -4.21 -30.41
C ILE A 383 -0.55 -3.73 -31.66
N LYS A 384 -0.60 -4.57 -32.68
CA LYS A 384 -1.19 -4.24 -33.99
C LYS A 384 -2.60 -4.75 -34.18
N ASP A 385 -2.95 -5.84 -33.52
CA ASP A 385 -4.22 -6.55 -33.72
C ASP A 385 -5.06 -6.52 -32.43
N TYR A 386 -5.97 -5.54 -32.33
CA TYR A 386 -6.81 -5.39 -31.16
C TYR A 386 -8.19 -4.81 -31.52
N GLU A 387 -9.18 -5.19 -30.73
CA GLU A 387 -10.55 -4.66 -30.79
C GLU A 387 -10.98 -4.27 -29.36
N PRO A 388 -10.94 -2.97 -28.99
CA PRO A 388 -11.21 -2.55 -27.62
C PRO A 388 -12.73 -2.60 -27.33
N VAL A 389 -13.10 -3.38 -26.32
CA VAL A 389 -14.47 -3.46 -25.79
C VAL A 389 -14.47 -3.08 -24.30
N PRO A 390 -15.49 -2.32 -23.82
CA PRO A 390 -15.62 -1.99 -22.41
C PRO A 390 -15.89 -3.24 -21.55
N GLY A 391 -15.23 -3.33 -20.40
CA GLY A 391 -15.43 -4.40 -19.42
C GLY A 391 -15.11 -3.94 -18.01
N TRP A 392 -15.48 -4.74 -17.02
CA TRP A 392 -15.22 -4.47 -15.61
C TRP A 392 -14.04 -5.30 -15.09
N GLN A 393 -13.21 -4.66 -14.26
CA GLN A 393 -12.24 -5.34 -13.44
C GLN A 393 -12.52 -5.07 -11.97
N THR A 394 -12.45 -6.10 -11.14
CA THR A 394 -12.55 -6.01 -9.69
C THR A 394 -11.19 -6.32 -9.06
N ILE A 395 -10.77 -5.46 -8.14
CA ILE A 395 -9.48 -5.59 -7.44
C ILE A 395 -9.73 -5.51 -5.94
N TYR A 396 -9.16 -6.45 -5.20
CA TYR A 396 -9.16 -6.50 -3.75
C TYR A 396 -7.87 -5.89 -3.20
N PHE A 397 -8.01 -5.07 -2.17
CA PHE A 397 -6.92 -4.49 -1.40
C PHE A 397 -7.05 -4.94 0.04
N GLY A 398 -6.03 -5.58 0.59
CA GLY A 398 -6.03 -6.00 1.99
C GLY A 398 -6.09 -4.80 2.93
N SER A 399 -6.87 -4.91 3.99
CA SER A 399 -6.91 -3.93 5.07
C SER A 399 -5.87 -4.30 6.11
N ASN A 400 -4.70 -3.64 6.05
CA ASN A 400 -3.51 -4.00 6.82
C ASN A 400 -3.08 -2.95 7.85
N HIS A 401 -3.67 -1.75 7.79
CA HIS A 401 -3.38 -0.60 8.66
C HIS A 401 -4.67 -0.08 9.28
N GLN A 402 -4.55 0.89 10.18
CA GLN A 402 -5.66 1.44 10.97
C GLN A 402 -6.16 0.44 12.03
N VAL A 403 -5.20 -0.20 12.72
CA VAL A 403 -5.49 -1.11 13.83
C VAL A 403 -6.07 -0.32 14.99
N VAL A 404 -7.27 -0.71 15.43
CA VAL A 404 -7.95 -0.07 16.56
C VAL A 404 -7.47 -0.65 17.90
N PRO A 405 -7.58 0.10 19.01
CA PRO A 405 -7.33 -0.43 20.35
C PRO A 405 -8.32 -1.56 20.70
N LYS A 406 -7.92 -2.44 21.64
CA LYS A 406 -8.67 -3.67 21.99
C LYS A 406 -10.16 -3.45 22.27
N ASN A 407 -10.52 -2.34 22.91
CA ASN A 407 -11.91 -2.01 23.25
C ASN A 407 -12.75 -1.53 22.05
N LYS A 408 -12.15 -1.34 20.89
CA LYS A 408 -12.82 -1.00 19.62
C LYS A 408 -12.75 -2.14 18.60
N ALA A 409 -12.07 -3.23 18.93
CA ALA A 409 -12.01 -4.43 18.08
C ALA A 409 -13.38 -5.11 18.03
N LEU A 410 -13.64 -5.90 16.99
CA LEU A 410 -14.88 -6.66 16.87
C LEU A 410 -14.99 -7.68 18.01
N ILE A 411 -16.18 -7.75 18.60
CA ILE A 411 -16.57 -8.73 19.60
C ILE A 411 -17.46 -9.82 18.99
N CYS A 412 -17.77 -10.85 19.75
CA CYS A 412 -18.57 -12.02 19.29
C CYS A 412 -19.85 -11.61 18.54
N ALA A 413 -20.64 -10.68 19.09
CA ALA A 413 -21.89 -10.23 18.50
C ALA A 413 -21.73 -9.51 17.16
N ASN A 414 -20.58 -8.88 16.88
CA ASN A 414 -20.36 -8.22 15.60
C ASN A 414 -20.29 -9.21 14.43
N CYS A 415 -19.90 -10.46 14.67
CA CYS A 415 -19.83 -11.51 13.65
C CYS A 415 -21.00 -12.50 13.75
N HIS A 416 -21.43 -12.83 14.98
CA HIS A 416 -22.39 -13.91 15.25
C HIS A 416 -23.84 -13.45 15.38
N ALA A 417 -24.14 -12.16 15.27
CA ALA A 417 -25.51 -11.67 15.17
C ALA A 417 -26.09 -11.91 13.76
N LEU A 418 -27.43 -11.92 13.64
CA LEU A 418 -28.11 -12.06 12.35
C LEU A 418 -27.67 -11.01 11.32
N ASN A 419 -27.39 -9.79 11.78
CA ASN A 419 -26.88 -8.68 10.96
C ASN A 419 -25.37 -8.47 11.18
N GLY A 420 -24.65 -9.54 11.53
CA GLY A 420 -23.22 -9.49 11.76
C GLY A 420 -22.44 -9.13 10.48
N VAL A 421 -21.19 -8.67 10.67
CA VAL A 421 -20.34 -8.24 9.57
C VAL A 421 -19.90 -9.40 8.65
N LEU A 422 -19.99 -10.65 9.11
CA LEU A 422 -19.64 -11.84 8.32
C LEU A 422 -20.89 -12.46 7.69
N ASN A 423 -20.93 -12.50 6.37
CA ASN A 423 -21.91 -13.31 5.65
C ASN A 423 -21.42 -14.76 5.55
N PHE A 424 -21.80 -15.61 6.49
CA PHE A 424 -21.35 -17.00 6.54
C PHE A 424 -21.71 -17.80 5.29
N LYS A 425 -22.85 -17.51 4.64
CA LYS A 425 -23.24 -18.19 3.39
C LYS A 425 -22.28 -17.84 2.25
N GLU A 426 -21.92 -16.59 2.08
CA GLU A 426 -20.92 -16.16 1.10
C GLU A 426 -19.53 -16.72 1.42
N LEU A 427 -19.23 -16.96 2.69
CA LEU A 427 -18.00 -17.60 3.13
C LEU A 427 -18.04 -19.16 2.97
N GLY A 428 -19.07 -19.70 2.32
CA GLY A 428 -19.17 -21.12 1.97
C GLY A 428 -19.70 -22.03 3.10
N TYR A 429 -20.40 -21.47 4.09
CA TYR A 429 -21.14 -22.25 5.08
C TYR A 429 -22.51 -22.61 4.55
N SER A 430 -23.00 -23.83 4.85
CA SER A 430 -24.38 -24.23 4.57
C SER A 430 -25.36 -23.34 5.33
N ALA A 431 -26.61 -23.28 4.88
CA ALA A 431 -27.65 -22.52 5.58
C ALA A 431 -27.78 -22.91 7.05
N ARG A 432 -27.74 -24.24 7.36
CA ARG A 432 -27.81 -24.79 8.73
C ARG A 432 -26.59 -24.39 9.58
N GLU A 433 -25.39 -24.38 8.99
CA GLU A 433 -24.18 -23.92 9.70
C GLU A 433 -24.24 -22.43 9.96
N ALA A 434 -24.63 -21.63 8.96
CA ALA A 434 -24.76 -20.19 9.10
C ALA A 434 -25.78 -19.82 10.18
N GLU A 435 -26.95 -20.51 10.23
CA GLU A 435 -27.95 -20.33 11.28
C GLU A 435 -27.35 -20.59 12.66
N LYS A 436 -26.67 -21.71 12.84
CA LYS A 436 -26.00 -22.05 14.12
C LYS A 436 -24.97 -21.02 14.54
N LEU A 437 -24.23 -20.43 13.56
CA LEU A 437 -23.23 -19.42 13.83
C LEU A 437 -23.82 -18.04 14.15
N THR A 438 -25.09 -17.83 13.92
CA THR A 438 -25.79 -16.56 14.19
C THR A 438 -26.81 -16.65 15.34
N THR A 439 -26.75 -17.73 16.16
CA THR A 439 -27.63 -17.88 17.32
C THR A 439 -27.13 -17.06 18.50
N PRO A 440 -28.03 -16.32 19.20
CA PRO A 440 -27.66 -15.49 20.35
C PRO A 440 -26.93 -16.24 21.48
N GLU A 441 -27.25 -17.50 21.70
CA GLU A 441 -26.67 -18.33 22.75
C GLU A 441 -25.16 -18.47 22.66
N LEU A 442 -24.58 -18.33 21.46
CA LEU A 442 -23.14 -18.42 21.25
C LEU A 442 -22.33 -17.29 21.91
N TYR A 443 -22.95 -16.14 22.15
CA TYR A 443 -22.23 -14.97 22.63
C TYR A 443 -22.87 -14.26 23.84
N PHE A 444 -24.09 -14.62 24.20
CA PHE A 444 -24.84 -13.93 25.26
C PHE A 444 -24.12 -13.96 26.62
N GLU A 445 -23.66 -15.14 27.04
CA GLU A 445 -22.90 -15.27 28.30
C GLU A 445 -21.60 -14.45 28.29
N LYS A 446 -20.94 -14.34 27.13
CA LYS A 446 -19.73 -13.54 26.98
C LYS A 446 -20.00 -12.05 27.02
N LEU A 447 -21.11 -11.60 26.46
CA LEU A 447 -21.51 -10.19 26.56
C LEU A 447 -21.78 -9.79 28.01
N LEU A 448 -22.43 -10.64 28.79
CA LEU A 448 -22.66 -10.41 30.21
C LEU A 448 -21.35 -10.31 30.99
N LYS A 449 -20.37 -11.19 30.73
CA LYS A 449 -19.04 -11.11 31.37
C LYS A 449 -18.28 -9.83 31.01
N LEU A 450 -18.29 -9.43 29.73
CA LEU A 450 -17.65 -8.21 29.28
C LEU A 450 -18.28 -6.93 29.86
N GLN A 451 -19.59 -6.95 30.14
CA GLN A 451 -20.25 -5.85 30.83
C GLN A 451 -19.79 -5.75 32.30
N GLN A 452 -19.67 -6.88 32.97
CA GLN A 452 -19.21 -6.96 34.36
C GLN A 452 -17.73 -6.58 34.55
N GLU A 453 -16.88 -6.82 33.53
CA GLU A 453 -15.45 -6.45 33.55
C GLU A 453 -15.21 -4.95 33.26
N ASN A 454 -16.21 -4.24 32.74
CA ASN A 454 -16.13 -2.83 32.38
C ASN A 454 -16.88 -1.90 33.37
N GLU A 455 -17.58 -2.48 34.37
CA GLU A 455 -18.12 -1.80 35.54
C GLU A 455 -17.10 -1.80 36.70
#